data_1edd537f0680fce35521ca578b19d495
#
_entry.id   1edd537f0680fce35521ca578b19d495
#
_cell.length_a   1.000
_cell.length_b   1.000
_cell.length_c   1.000
_cell.angle_alpha   90.00
_cell.angle_beta   90.00
_cell.angle_gamma   90.00
#
_symmetry.space_group_name_H-M   'P 1'
#
loop_
_entity.id
_entity.type
_entity.pdbx_description
1 polymer ?
#
loop_
_entity_poly.entity_id
_entity_poly.type
_entity_poly.pdbx_seq_one_letter_code
_entity_poly.pdbx_strand_id
1 'polypeptide(L)'
;MTTRLVSGDHLETAKAAAIQAGIITAEQAKENLNSLCITGEEFRQLLAEKPDKASLKNFKNTFRNGVRVIARATPYDKYLLVKTLIEQNKTVAVSGEGIADVDALNTADVGFAMGTGCSVAKENADMILTRDDF
;
A
#
# COMPACT_ATOMS: atom_id res chain seq x y z
N MET A 1 2.96 8.30 -11.77
CA MET A 1 2.70 7.98 -10.35
C MET A 1 2.00 6.64 -10.28
N THR A 2 2.29 5.82 -9.26
CA THR A 2 1.65 4.53 -9.06
C THR A 2 0.87 4.57 -7.74
N THR A 3 -0.45 4.49 -7.82
CA THR A 3 -1.33 4.46 -6.65
C THR A 3 -1.54 3.03 -6.19
N ARG A 4 -1.55 2.80 -4.87
CA ARG A 4 -1.81 1.50 -4.24
C ARG A 4 -2.81 1.66 -3.11
N LEU A 5 -3.65 0.66 -2.93
CA LEU A 5 -4.54 0.54 -1.77
C LEU A 5 -3.99 -0.51 -0.81
N VAL A 6 -3.86 -0.14 0.46
CA VAL A 6 -3.50 -1.07 1.54
C VAL A 6 -4.58 -0.99 2.61
N SER A 7 -5.31 -2.07 2.81
CA SER A 7 -6.45 -2.12 3.73
C SER A 7 -6.42 -3.36 4.60
N GLY A 8 -6.91 -3.24 5.83
CA GLY A 8 -7.20 -4.37 6.72
C GLY A 8 -8.42 -5.19 6.30
N ASP A 9 -9.23 -4.69 5.37
CA ASP A 9 -10.45 -5.33 4.90
C ASP A 9 -10.22 -6.63 4.14
N HIS A 10 -11.29 -7.37 3.94
CA HIS A 10 -11.29 -8.55 3.09
C HIS A 10 -10.91 -8.21 1.65
N LEU A 11 -10.33 -9.19 0.94
CA LEU A 11 -9.83 -9.00 -0.42
C LEU A 11 -10.90 -8.46 -1.38
N GLU A 12 -12.12 -8.98 -1.32
CA GLU A 12 -13.21 -8.55 -2.21
C GLU A 12 -13.66 -7.11 -1.90
N THR A 13 -13.70 -6.72 -0.63
CA THR A 13 -13.99 -5.34 -0.21
C THR A 13 -12.91 -4.38 -0.68
N ALA A 14 -11.64 -4.74 -0.49
CA ALA A 14 -10.50 -3.94 -0.94
C ALA A 14 -10.45 -3.81 -2.47
N LYS A 15 -10.77 -4.87 -3.22
CA LYS A 15 -10.91 -4.81 -4.68
C LYS A 15 -12.01 -3.84 -5.11
N ALA A 16 -13.20 -3.94 -4.47
CA ALA A 16 -14.31 -3.05 -4.78
C ALA A 16 -13.95 -1.58 -4.54
N ALA A 17 -13.31 -1.28 -3.40
CA ALA A 17 -12.83 0.07 -3.08
C ALA A 17 -11.78 0.56 -4.11
N ALA A 18 -10.84 -0.31 -4.50
CA ALA A 18 -9.81 0.02 -5.47
C ALA A 18 -10.38 0.28 -6.88
N ILE A 19 -11.44 -0.42 -7.28
CA ILE A 19 -12.16 -0.17 -8.53
C ILE A 19 -12.88 1.19 -8.44
N GLN A 20 -13.59 1.45 -7.35
CA GLN A 20 -14.30 2.70 -7.13
C GLN A 20 -13.35 3.90 -7.13
N ALA A 21 -12.16 3.75 -6.54
CA ALA A 21 -11.11 4.77 -6.53
C ALA A 21 -10.34 4.89 -7.86
N GLY A 22 -10.63 4.06 -8.86
CA GLY A 22 -9.92 4.08 -10.14
C GLY A 22 -8.48 3.57 -10.10
N ILE A 23 -8.08 2.85 -9.04
CA ILE A 23 -6.74 2.29 -8.88
C ILE A 23 -6.54 1.08 -9.80
N ILE A 24 -7.58 0.27 -9.98
CA ILE A 24 -7.65 -0.88 -10.88
C ILE A 24 -8.98 -0.89 -11.62
N THR A 25 -9.04 -1.58 -12.76
CA THR A 25 -10.31 -1.80 -13.47
C THR A 25 -11.01 -3.08 -12.98
N ALA A 26 -12.32 -3.19 -13.24
CA ALA A 26 -13.09 -4.39 -12.89
C ALA A 26 -12.56 -5.65 -13.61
N GLU A 27 -12.06 -5.51 -14.84
CA GLU A 27 -11.44 -6.59 -15.61
C GLU A 27 -10.14 -7.05 -14.97
N GLN A 28 -9.27 -6.10 -14.59
CA GLN A 28 -8.03 -6.38 -13.88
C GLN A 28 -8.27 -7.08 -12.53
N ALA A 29 -9.31 -6.70 -11.82
CA ALA A 29 -9.68 -7.33 -10.55
C ALA A 29 -10.15 -8.77 -10.72
N LYS A 30 -10.89 -9.09 -11.82
CA LYS A 30 -11.38 -10.44 -12.11
C LYS A 30 -10.26 -11.37 -12.53
N GLU A 31 -9.41 -10.93 -13.44
CA GLU A 31 -8.33 -11.74 -13.99
C GLU A 31 -7.14 -11.87 -13.03
N ASN A 32 -7.02 -10.94 -12.07
CA ASN A 32 -5.89 -10.82 -11.12
C ASN A 32 -4.52 -11.07 -11.79
N LEU A 33 -4.39 -10.63 -13.04
CA LEU A 33 -3.17 -10.76 -13.82
C LEU A 33 -2.00 -10.11 -13.08
N ASN A 34 -0.87 -10.81 -13.03
CA ASN A 34 0.35 -10.36 -12.39
C ASN A 34 0.24 -10.10 -10.86
N SER A 35 -0.67 -10.80 -10.17
CA SER A 35 -0.87 -10.64 -8.72
C SER A 35 -1.16 -9.18 -8.31
N LEU A 36 -2.02 -8.49 -9.06
CA LEU A 36 -2.40 -7.10 -8.78
C LEU A 36 -3.03 -6.91 -7.40
N CYS A 37 -3.80 -7.90 -6.95
CA CYS A 37 -4.47 -7.92 -5.67
C CYS A 37 -3.97 -9.12 -4.87
N ILE A 38 -3.36 -8.88 -3.73
CA ILE A 38 -2.81 -9.89 -2.82
C ILE A 38 -3.25 -9.63 -1.39
N THR A 39 -3.09 -10.62 -0.54
CA THR A 39 -3.26 -10.47 0.91
C THR A 39 -1.95 -10.05 1.59
N GLY A 40 -2.04 -9.50 2.80
CA GLY A 40 -0.86 -9.17 3.61
C GLY A 40 0.01 -10.41 3.92
N GLU A 41 -0.60 -11.58 4.02
CA GLU A 41 0.14 -12.84 4.19
C GLU A 41 0.97 -13.19 2.95
N GLU A 42 0.36 -13.16 1.77
CA GLU A 42 1.06 -13.36 0.48
C GLU A 42 2.17 -12.32 0.29
N PHE A 43 1.91 -11.07 0.69
CA PHE A 43 2.91 -10.01 0.66
C PHE A 43 4.13 -10.33 1.54
N ARG A 44 3.90 -10.80 2.79
CA ARG A 44 5.01 -11.21 3.68
C ARG A 44 5.77 -12.42 3.15
N GLN A 45 5.09 -13.38 2.54
CA GLN A 45 5.73 -14.53 1.90
C GLN A 45 6.63 -14.08 0.76
N LEU A 46 6.17 -13.18 -0.11
CA LEU A 46 6.97 -12.60 -1.19
C LEU A 46 8.22 -11.85 -0.68
N LEU A 47 8.14 -11.23 0.51
CA LEU A 47 9.30 -10.57 1.13
C LEU A 47 10.26 -11.56 1.80
N ALA A 48 9.75 -12.67 2.34
CA ALA A 48 10.54 -13.68 3.04
C ALA A 48 11.33 -14.59 2.08
N GLU A 49 10.83 -14.80 0.87
CA GLU A 49 11.57 -15.49 -0.18
C GLU A 49 12.79 -14.64 -0.53
N LYS A 50 13.96 -14.96 0.10
CA LYS A 50 15.25 -14.34 -0.24
C LYS A 50 15.54 -14.65 -1.70
N PRO A 51 15.47 -13.68 -2.60
CA PRO A 51 15.60 -14.00 -4.00
C PRO A 51 17.09 -14.21 -4.34
N ASP A 52 17.38 -15.29 -5.05
CA ASP A 52 18.53 -15.36 -5.93
C ASP A 52 18.50 -14.15 -6.87
N LYS A 53 19.66 -13.75 -7.43
CA LYS A 53 19.75 -12.56 -8.31
C LYS A 53 18.71 -12.53 -9.44
N ALA A 54 18.23 -13.68 -9.91
CA ALA A 54 17.17 -13.81 -10.91
C ALA A 54 15.78 -13.54 -10.32
N SER A 55 15.51 -14.04 -9.10
CA SER A 55 14.25 -13.81 -8.38
C SER A 55 14.11 -12.37 -7.90
N LEU A 56 15.24 -11.68 -7.58
CA LEU A 56 15.25 -10.24 -7.28
C LEU A 56 14.72 -9.40 -8.45
N LYS A 57 15.01 -9.81 -9.67
CA LYS A 57 14.51 -9.12 -10.88
C LYS A 57 13.02 -9.35 -11.05
N ASN A 58 12.52 -10.56 -10.79
CA ASN A 58 11.11 -10.91 -10.83
C ASN A 58 10.34 -10.24 -9.67
N PHE A 59 10.87 -10.26 -8.46
CA PHE A 59 10.33 -9.56 -7.31
C PHE A 59 10.22 -8.05 -7.55
N LYS A 60 11.30 -7.42 -8.05
CA LYS A 60 11.28 -6.00 -8.42
C LYS A 60 10.25 -5.70 -9.52
N ASN A 61 10.08 -6.59 -10.48
CA ASN A 61 9.08 -6.43 -11.55
C ASN A 61 7.65 -6.62 -11.03
N THR A 62 7.39 -7.61 -10.18
CA THR A 62 6.09 -7.85 -9.54
C THR A 62 5.69 -6.66 -8.67
N PHE A 63 6.63 -6.12 -7.89
CA PHE A 63 6.39 -4.92 -7.08
C PHE A 63 6.31 -3.63 -7.91
N ARG A 64 7.14 -3.50 -8.94
CA ARG A 64 7.21 -2.29 -9.75
C ARG A 64 5.95 -2.08 -10.59
N ASN A 65 5.39 -3.15 -11.15
CA ASN A 65 4.32 -3.08 -12.13
C ASN A 65 3.06 -3.86 -11.75
N GLY A 66 3.11 -4.70 -10.71
CA GLY A 66 2.06 -5.65 -10.38
C GLY A 66 1.17 -5.22 -9.23
N VAL A 67 1.63 -5.35 -7.99
CA VAL A 67 0.78 -5.19 -6.81
C VAL A 67 0.19 -3.79 -6.70
N ARG A 68 -1.12 -3.70 -6.71
CA ARG A 68 -1.91 -2.46 -6.57
C ARG A 68 -2.78 -2.47 -5.33
N VAL A 69 -3.21 -3.65 -4.87
CA VAL A 69 -4.08 -3.81 -3.72
C VAL A 69 -3.47 -4.83 -2.77
N ILE A 70 -3.32 -4.45 -1.51
CA ILE A 70 -2.96 -5.37 -0.42
C ILE A 70 -4.11 -5.35 0.57
N ALA A 71 -4.81 -6.47 0.67
CA ALA A 71 -5.93 -6.68 1.55
C ALA A 71 -5.52 -7.46 2.81
N ARG A 72 -6.33 -7.42 3.87
CA ARG A 72 -6.00 -8.04 5.17
C ARG A 72 -4.59 -7.66 5.66
N ALA A 73 -4.19 -6.44 5.36
CA ALA A 73 -2.92 -5.90 5.76
C ALA A 73 -2.93 -5.54 7.26
N THR A 74 -1.86 -5.89 7.93
CA THR A 74 -1.58 -5.42 9.29
C THR A 74 -0.93 -4.02 9.24
N PRO A 75 -0.87 -3.27 10.35
CA PRO A 75 -0.08 -2.05 10.44
C PRO A 75 1.39 -2.25 10.01
N TYR A 76 1.95 -3.39 10.39
CA TYR A 76 3.31 -3.77 10.02
C TYR A 76 3.48 -3.98 8.50
N ASP A 77 2.48 -4.52 7.81
CA ASP A 77 2.52 -4.68 6.34
C ASP A 77 2.53 -3.32 5.63
N LYS A 78 1.79 -2.34 6.16
CA LYS A 78 1.80 -0.95 5.64
C LYS A 78 3.20 -0.34 5.74
N TYR A 79 3.81 -0.45 6.92
CA TYR A 79 5.18 -0.01 7.16
C TYR A 79 6.18 -0.72 6.22
N LEU A 80 6.12 -2.05 6.13
CA LEU A 80 7.01 -2.84 5.27
C LEU A 80 6.92 -2.46 3.80
N LEU A 81 5.71 -2.19 3.30
CA LEU A 81 5.52 -1.75 1.92
C LEU A 81 6.25 -0.43 1.66
N VAL A 82 6.05 0.55 2.53
CA VAL A 82 6.69 1.87 2.41
C VAL A 82 8.21 1.72 2.43
N LYS A 83 8.75 1.02 3.42
CA LYS A 83 10.17 0.74 3.54
C LYS A 83 10.74 0.07 2.30
N THR A 84 10.08 -0.98 1.81
CA THR A 84 10.52 -1.71 0.61
C THR A 84 10.55 -0.83 -0.64
N LEU A 85 9.60 0.07 -0.79
CA LEU A 85 9.56 1.02 -1.91
C LEU A 85 10.69 2.04 -1.83
N ILE A 86 10.98 2.57 -0.64
CA ILE A 86 12.09 3.49 -0.40
C ILE A 86 13.44 2.81 -0.68
N GLU A 87 13.63 1.57 -0.21
CA GLU A 87 14.83 0.77 -0.49
C GLU A 87 15.02 0.50 -2.00
N GLN A 88 13.95 0.58 -2.78
CA GLN A 88 13.98 0.52 -4.24
C GLN A 88 14.19 1.89 -4.91
N ASN A 89 14.60 2.91 -4.15
CA ASN A 89 14.79 4.29 -4.60
C ASN A 89 13.50 4.90 -5.21
N LYS A 90 12.33 4.64 -4.59
CA LYS A 90 11.06 5.28 -4.93
C LYS A 90 10.76 6.37 -3.91
N THR A 91 10.26 7.49 -4.40
CA THR A 91 9.66 8.49 -3.54
C THR A 91 8.23 8.05 -3.21
N VAL A 92 7.92 7.98 -1.93
CA VAL A 92 6.67 7.40 -1.42
C VAL A 92 5.88 8.44 -0.64
N ALA A 93 4.64 8.64 -1.04
CA ALA A 93 3.66 9.38 -0.26
C ALA A 93 2.62 8.40 0.31
N VAL A 94 2.22 8.60 1.56
CA VAL A 94 1.23 7.77 2.27
C VAL A 94 0.12 8.65 2.78
N SER A 95 -1.13 8.23 2.61
CA SER A 95 -2.27 8.79 3.33
C SER A 95 -2.76 7.81 4.40
N GLY A 96 -3.11 8.34 5.56
CA GLY A 96 -3.61 7.54 6.68
C GLY A 96 -4.53 8.36 7.60
N GLU A 97 -5.32 7.66 8.41
CA GLU A 97 -6.30 8.28 9.31
C GLU A 97 -6.23 7.77 10.75
N GLY A 98 -5.58 6.64 10.98
CA GLY A 98 -5.59 5.94 12.24
C GLY A 98 -4.21 5.65 12.82
N ILE A 99 -4.20 5.13 14.05
CA ILE A 99 -2.99 4.70 14.76
C ILE A 99 -2.24 3.62 13.95
N ALA A 100 -2.99 2.77 13.24
CA ALA A 100 -2.43 1.72 12.38
C ALA A 100 -1.59 2.24 11.20
N ASP A 101 -1.66 3.53 10.89
CA ASP A 101 -0.96 4.15 9.78
C ASP A 101 0.30 4.92 10.20
N VAL A 102 0.50 5.13 11.51
CA VAL A 102 1.55 6.01 12.06
C VAL A 102 2.95 5.61 11.60
N ASP A 103 3.29 4.33 11.67
CA ASP A 103 4.62 3.87 11.27
C ASP A 103 4.85 4.06 9.76
N ALA A 104 3.82 3.87 8.96
CA ALA A 104 3.88 4.10 7.51
C ALA A 104 3.99 5.60 7.18
N LEU A 105 3.22 6.46 7.88
CA LEU A 105 3.27 7.92 7.74
C LEU A 105 4.66 8.47 8.06
N ASN A 106 5.23 8.04 9.20
CA ASN A 106 6.57 8.47 9.63
C ASN A 106 7.71 7.97 8.74
N THR A 107 7.52 6.86 8.05
CA THR A 107 8.56 6.24 7.21
C THR A 107 8.53 6.78 5.79
N ALA A 108 7.38 7.23 5.31
CA ALA A 108 7.22 7.78 3.96
C ALA A 108 8.03 9.07 3.76
N ASP A 109 8.32 9.40 2.50
CA ASP A 109 8.92 10.71 2.17
C ASP A 109 7.92 11.85 2.41
N VAL A 110 6.62 11.58 2.28
CA VAL A 110 5.53 12.51 2.62
C VAL A 110 4.36 11.75 3.21
N GLY A 111 3.98 12.10 4.44
CA GLY A 111 2.79 11.60 5.13
C GLY A 111 1.62 12.59 5.07
N PHE A 112 0.43 12.10 4.66
CA PHE A 112 -0.81 12.86 4.67
C PHE A 112 -1.78 12.27 5.69
N ALA A 113 -2.22 13.03 6.66
CA ALA A 113 -3.32 12.63 7.54
C ALA A 113 -4.65 13.18 7.03
N MET A 114 -5.70 12.36 7.12
CA MET A 114 -7.07 12.81 6.82
C MET A 114 -7.55 13.79 7.89
N GLY A 115 -8.29 14.81 7.48
CA GLY A 115 -8.85 15.83 8.40
C GLY A 115 -9.76 15.25 9.46
N THR A 116 -10.50 14.18 9.15
CA THR A 116 -11.33 13.39 10.06
C THR A 116 -10.54 12.32 10.83
N GLY A 117 -9.25 12.12 10.51
CA GLY A 117 -8.38 11.15 11.17
C GLY A 117 -8.10 11.47 12.64
N CYS A 118 -7.58 10.48 13.36
CA CYS A 118 -7.25 10.62 14.78
C CYS A 118 -6.08 11.59 15.01
N SER A 119 -5.98 12.14 16.24
CA SER A 119 -4.94 13.11 16.61
C SER A 119 -3.54 12.56 16.39
N VAL A 120 -3.32 11.29 16.75
CA VAL A 120 -2.01 10.64 16.62
C VAL A 120 -1.55 10.57 15.15
N ALA A 121 -2.46 10.26 14.21
CA ALA A 121 -2.13 10.26 12.79
C ALA A 121 -1.77 11.68 12.31
N LYS A 122 -2.50 12.70 12.76
CA LYS A 122 -2.24 14.10 12.40
C LYS A 122 -0.92 14.63 12.95
N GLU A 123 -0.54 14.21 14.16
CA GLU A 123 0.74 14.59 14.79
C GLU A 123 1.96 13.95 14.10
N ASN A 124 1.73 12.82 13.41
CA ASN A 124 2.79 12.06 12.73
C ASN A 124 2.76 12.22 11.20
N ALA A 125 1.99 13.15 10.68
CA ALA A 125 1.91 13.45 9.25
C ALA A 125 2.57 14.79 8.93
N ASP A 126 3.15 14.91 7.74
CA ASP A 126 3.73 16.17 7.25
C ASP A 126 2.64 17.16 6.84
N MET A 127 1.51 16.66 6.37
CA MET A 127 0.38 17.47 5.90
C MET A 127 -0.95 16.89 6.40
N ILE A 128 -1.92 17.78 6.64
CA ILE A 128 -3.28 17.40 7.00
C ILE A 128 -4.21 17.83 5.86
N LEU A 129 -4.93 16.87 5.30
CA LEU A 129 -5.96 17.12 4.30
C LEU A 129 -7.21 17.67 4.99
N THR A 130 -7.59 18.89 4.69
CA THR A 130 -8.74 19.56 5.32
C THR A 130 -10.09 19.05 4.83
N ARG A 131 -10.10 18.35 3.68
CA ARG A 131 -11.26 17.68 3.08
C ARG A 131 -10.92 16.23 2.84
N ASP A 132 -11.94 15.37 2.92
CA ASP A 132 -11.79 13.92 2.68
C ASP A 132 -12.00 13.54 1.21
N ASP A 133 -11.96 14.48 0.30
CA ASP A 133 -11.94 14.29 -1.15
C ASP A 133 -10.48 14.10 -1.61
N PHE A 134 -10.19 12.88 -2.01
CA PHE A 134 -8.85 12.45 -2.41
C PHE A 134 -8.76 12.24 -3.92
#